data_ff5f90c36040d0b42bd0fabd36574113
#
_entry.id   ff5f90c36040d0b42bd0fabd36574113
#
_cell.length_a   1.000
_cell.length_b   1.000
_cell.length_c   1.000
_cell.angle_alpha   90.00
_cell.angle_beta   90.00
_cell.angle_gamma   90.00
#
_symmetry.space_group_name_H-M   'P 1'
#
loop_
_entity.id
_entity.type
_entity.pdbx_description
1 polymer ?
#
loop_
_entity_poly.entity_id
_entity_poly.type
_entity_poly.pdbx_seq_one_letter_code
_entity_poly.pdbx_strand_id
1 'polypeptide(L)'
;IDYVLTRPECQGQPIGCIGLSGGGLQTLYLAGLDERVACAVISGYFYGVDDSLLYLSNNCDCNYVPHLWEHIDMGDLGALIAPRPLLIEAARQDELNGPRGIVNVLEQFEITRSAYRLLNVEERIAIDTFDGGHIWHGTVAFDWLARWLRGSH
;
A
#
# COMPACT_ATOMS: atom_id res chain seq x y z
N ILE A 1 15.66 -6.64 -1.86
CA ILE A 1 15.98 -6.00 -3.16
C ILE A 1 17.42 -6.30 -3.57
N ASP A 2 18.42 -6.13 -2.70
CA ASP A 2 19.84 -6.30 -3.05
C ASP A 2 20.11 -7.67 -3.70
N TYR A 3 19.63 -8.76 -3.10
CA TYR A 3 19.74 -10.08 -3.69
C TYR A 3 19.04 -10.19 -5.06
N VAL A 4 17.84 -9.63 -5.20
CA VAL A 4 17.09 -9.67 -6.48
C VAL A 4 17.89 -8.99 -7.59
N LEU A 5 18.54 -7.87 -7.30
CA LEU A 5 19.37 -7.13 -8.27
C LEU A 5 20.65 -7.86 -8.67
N THR A 6 21.08 -8.87 -7.92
CA THR A 6 22.24 -9.72 -8.33
C THR A 6 21.86 -10.78 -9.36
N ARG A 7 20.55 -11.05 -9.52
CA ARG A 7 20.08 -12.08 -10.45
C ARG A 7 20.13 -11.57 -11.89
N PRO A 8 20.76 -12.31 -12.83
CA PRO A 8 20.86 -11.88 -14.22
C PRO A 8 19.52 -11.57 -14.89
N GLU A 9 18.49 -12.36 -14.57
CA GLU A 9 17.12 -12.19 -15.09
C GLU A 9 16.42 -10.95 -14.59
N CYS A 10 16.89 -10.33 -13.49
CA CYS A 10 16.30 -9.15 -12.88
C CYS A 10 17.10 -7.86 -13.17
N GLN A 11 18.29 -7.98 -13.74
CA GLN A 11 19.15 -6.82 -14.00
C GLN A 11 18.51 -5.87 -15.01
N GLY A 12 18.42 -4.59 -14.65
CA GLY A 12 17.83 -3.56 -15.49
C GLY A 12 16.30 -3.59 -15.57
N GLN A 13 15.65 -4.51 -14.85
CA GLN A 13 14.19 -4.56 -14.79
C GLN A 13 13.66 -3.74 -13.62
N PRO A 14 12.53 -3.02 -13.77
CA PRO A 14 11.87 -2.35 -12.67
C PRO A 14 11.30 -3.37 -11.69
N ILE A 15 11.39 -3.08 -10.38
CA ILE A 15 10.90 -3.95 -9.31
C ILE A 15 9.51 -3.47 -8.88
N GLY A 16 8.52 -4.34 -8.97
CA GLY A 16 7.21 -4.15 -8.33
C GLY A 16 7.15 -4.84 -6.98
N CYS A 17 6.39 -4.28 -6.05
CA CYS A 17 6.08 -4.91 -4.77
C CYS A 17 4.58 -5.02 -4.58
N ILE A 18 4.10 -6.19 -4.17
CA ILE A 18 2.68 -6.48 -4.03
C ILE A 18 2.45 -7.43 -2.87
N GLY A 19 1.41 -7.19 -2.06
CA GLY A 19 1.10 -8.08 -0.96
C GLY A 19 -0.25 -7.84 -0.32
N LEU A 20 -0.81 -8.92 0.23
CA LEU A 20 -2.04 -8.91 1.04
C LEU A 20 -1.69 -8.99 2.52
N SER A 21 -2.42 -8.28 3.38
CA SER A 21 -2.34 -8.39 4.84
C SER A 21 -0.91 -8.12 5.36
N GLY A 22 -0.25 -9.08 6.00
CA GLY A 22 1.16 -8.97 6.36
C GLY A 22 2.09 -8.71 5.18
N GLY A 23 1.75 -9.20 3.98
CA GLY A 23 2.42 -8.82 2.73
C GLY A 23 2.14 -7.37 2.33
N GLY A 24 0.95 -6.85 2.61
CA GLY A 24 0.59 -5.44 2.44
C GLY A 24 1.41 -4.53 3.36
N LEU A 25 1.56 -4.93 4.65
CA LEU A 25 2.45 -4.27 5.60
C LEU A 25 3.88 -4.18 5.05
N GLN A 26 4.43 -5.32 4.62
CA GLN A 26 5.79 -5.36 4.06
C GLN A 26 5.91 -4.48 2.82
N THR A 27 4.89 -4.47 1.95
CA THR A 27 4.86 -3.64 0.75
C THR A 27 4.84 -2.16 1.08
N LEU A 28 4.01 -1.73 2.06
CA LEU A 28 3.91 -0.35 2.50
C LEU A 28 5.27 0.18 3.00
N TYR A 29 5.90 -0.55 3.93
CA TYR A 29 7.19 -0.15 4.46
C TYR A 29 8.31 -0.22 3.42
N LEU A 30 8.38 -1.32 2.66
CA LEU A 30 9.43 -1.48 1.66
C LEU A 30 9.35 -0.40 0.58
N ALA A 31 8.14 -0.16 0.04
CA ALA A 31 7.96 0.85 -0.99
C ALA A 31 8.13 2.29 -0.45
N GLY A 32 7.71 2.55 0.79
CA GLY A 32 7.90 3.86 1.43
C GLY A 32 9.36 4.20 1.70
N LEU A 33 10.21 3.20 2.02
CA LEU A 33 11.57 3.40 2.49
C LEU A 33 12.66 3.06 1.44
N ASP A 34 12.31 2.34 0.37
CA ASP A 34 13.26 1.96 -0.69
C ASP A 34 12.77 2.44 -2.06
N GLU A 35 13.42 3.45 -2.60
CA GLU A 35 13.07 4.09 -3.88
C GLU A 35 13.25 3.16 -5.09
N ARG A 36 13.92 2.03 -4.94
CA ARG A 36 14.10 1.03 -6.00
C ARG A 36 12.81 0.23 -6.29
N VAL A 37 11.82 0.30 -5.40
CA VAL A 37 10.48 -0.21 -5.70
C VAL A 37 9.80 0.75 -6.67
N ALA A 38 9.67 0.35 -7.92
CA ALA A 38 9.15 1.19 -8.99
C ALA A 38 7.61 1.30 -9.02
N CYS A 39 6.91 0.30 -8.47
CA CYS A 39 5.44 0.28 -8.40
C CYS A 39 5.00 -0.59 -7.21
N ALA A 40 3.95 -0.19 -6.50
CA ALA A 40 3.44 -0.92 -5.35
C ALA A 40 1.93 -1.20 -5.44
N VAL A 41 1.52 -2.38 -4.92
CA VAL A 41 0.13 -2.74 -4.68
C VAL A 41 -0.03 -3.21 -3.24
N ILE A 42 -0.80 -2.49 -2.43
CA ILE A 42 -1.05 -2.79 -1.02
C ILE A 42 -2.49 -3.28 -0.91
N SER A 43 -2.68 -4.53 -0.52
CA SER A 43 -3.99 -5.15 -0.39
C SER A 43 -4.29 -5.48 1.08
N GLY A 44 -5.48 -5.09 1.57
CA GLY A 44 -5.96 -5.41 2.91
C GLY A 44 -5.04 -4.96 4.06
N TYR A 45 -4.26 -3.91 3.86
CA TYR A 45 -3.40 -3.32 4.89
C TYR A 45 -3.18 -1.82 4.61
N PHE A 46 -4.26 -1.04 4.61
CA PHE A 46 -4.19 0.41 4.43
C PHE A 46 -5.37 1.07 5.13
N TYR A 47 -5.20 1.45 6.37
CA TYR A 47 -6.27 1.97 7.25
C TYR A 47 -5.66 2.83 8.36
N GLY A 48 -6.47 3.67 9.02
CA GLY A 48 -6.06 4.41 10.20
C GLY A 48 -5.79 3.46 11.39
N VAL A 49 -4.68 3.65 12.03
CA VAL A 49 -4.15 2.74 13.06
C VAL A 49 -5.03 2.71 14.30
N ASP A 50 -5.58 3.85 14.73
CA ASP A 50 -6.42 3.94 15.92
C ASP A 50 -7.64 3.02 15.83
N ASP A 51 -8.38 3.08 14.73
CA ASP A 51 -9.59 2.28 14.53
C ASP A 51 -9.31 0.81 14.21
N SER A 52 -8.13 0.50 13.70
CA SER A 52 -7.74 -0.85 13.33
C SER A 52 -6.82 -1.47 14.37
N LEU A 53 -5.52 -1.28 14.23
CA LEU A 53 -4.51 -2.00 15.03
C LEU A 53 -4.68 -1.79 16.53
N LEU A 54 -4.94 -0.54 16.96
CA LEU A 54 -5.06 -0.24 18.38
C LEU A 54 -6.44 -0.63 18.93
N TYR A 55 -7.52 -0.43 18.18
CA TYR A 55 -8.86 -0.80 18.60
C TYR A 55 -9.03 -2.33 18.68
N LEU A 56 -8.64 -3.04 17.61
CA LEU A 56 -8.81 -4.50 17.55
C LEU A 56 -7.86 -5.25 18.48
N SER A 57 -6.65 -4.73 18.71
CA SER A 57 -5.59 -5.23 19.60
C SER A 57 -5.33 -6.75 19.51
N ASN A 58 -5.60 -7.35 18.34
CA ASN A 58 -5.47 -8.79 18.09
C ASN A 58 -4.45 -9.12 16.98
N ASN A 59 -3.69 -8.12 16.55
CA ASN A 59 -2.69 -8.25 15.51
C ASN A 59 -1.33 -8.71 16.07
N CYS A 60 -0.45 -9.21 15.20
CA CYS A 60 0.90 -9.60 15.57
C CYS A 60 1.72 -8.41 16.04
N ASP A 61 2.70 -8.64 16.92
CA ASP A 61 3.58 -7.61 17.49
C ASP A 61 4.34 -6.81 16.42
N CYS A 62 4.56 -7.38 15.24
CA CYS A 62 5.21 -6.69 14.11
C CYS A 62 4.43 -5.46 13.60
N ASN A 63 3.16 -5.30 13.96
CA ASN A 63 2.35 -4.14 13.63
C ASN A 63 2.60 -2.94 14.57
N TYR A 64 3.21 -3.18 15.73
CA TYR A 64 3.33 -2.17 16.79
C TYR A 64 4.77 -1.65 16.89
N VAL A 65 5.10 -0.71 15.99
CA VAL A 65 6.38 0.02 16.08
C VAL A 65 6.26 1.06 17.20
N PRO A 66 7.08 0.98 18.26
CA PRO A 66 6.98 1.90 19.40
C PRO A 66 7.03 3.36 18.95
N HIS A 67 6.09 4.16 19.46
CA HIS A 67 5.96 5.60 19.22
C HIS A 67 5.72 6.05 17.77
N LEU A 68 5.71 5.14 16.79
CA LEU A 68 5.52 5.52 15.38
C LEU A 68 4.16 6.20 15.17
N TRP A 69 3.12 5.56 15.68
CA TRP A 69 1.73 5.97 15.49
C TRP A 69 1.30 7.19 16.33
N GLU A 70 2.18 7.71 17.16
CA GLU A 70 2.00 9.00 17.84
C GLU A 70 2.26 10.19 16.89
N HIS A 71 2.90 9.93 15.74
CA HIS A 71 3.38 10.98 14.84
C HIS A 71 2.88 10.87 13.42
N ILE A 72 2.63 9.63 12.93
CA ILE A 72 2.22 9.35 11.56
C ILE A 72 1.18 8.25 11.52
N ASP A 73 0.45 8.16 10.40
CA ASP A 73 -0.47 7.07 10.12
C ASP A 73 -0.14 6.40 8.78
N MET A 74 -0.88 5.38 8.37
CA MET A 74 -0.60 4.65 7.12
C MET A 74 -0.69 5.55 5.88
N GLY A 75 -1.58 6.56 5.91
CA GLY A 75 -1.65 7.55 4.84
C GLY A 75 -0.37 8.36 4.65
N ASP A 76 0.33 8.69 5.75
CA ASP A 76 1.61 9.39 5.70
C ASP A 76 2.71 8.48 5.14
N LEU A 77 2.75 7.20 5.56
CA LEU A 77 3.68 6.22 4.99
C LEU A 77 3.44 6.01 3.49
N GLY A 78 2.17 5.93 3.09
CA GLY A 78 1.78 5.86 1.69
C GLY A 78 2.26 7.07 0.88
N ALA A 79 2.25 8.26 1.48
CA ALA A 79 2.73 9.49 0.84
C ALA A 79 4.23 9.46 0.49
N LEU A 80 5.04 8.69 1.23
CA LEU A 80 6.47 8.50 0.93
C LEU A 80 6.70 7.71 -0.37
N ILE A 81 5.70 7.01 -0.88
CA ILE A 81 5.79 6.27 -2.14
C ILE A 81 5.73 7.22 -3.35
N ALA A 82 5.06 8.37 -3.21
CA ALA A 82 4.93 9.34 -4.28
C ALA A 82 6.32 9.82 -4.78
N PRO A 83 6.52 10.04 -6.09
CA PRO A 83 5.57 9.99 -7.20
C PRO A 83 5.44 8.62 -7.88
N ARG A 84 5.95 7.54 -7.25
CA ARG A 84 5.89 6.18 -7.81
C ARG A 84 4.48 5.61 -7.77
N PRO A 85 4.07 4.80 -8.77
CA PRO A 85 2.71 4.26 -8.84
C PRO A 85 2.32 3.41 -7.63
N LEU A 86 1.14 3.71 -7.06
CA LEU A 86 0.57 3.02 -5.90
C LEU A 86 -0.88 2.65 -6.16
N LEU A 87 -1.21 1.37 -5.99
CA LEU A 87 -2.58 0.87 -5.94
C LEU A 87 -2.88 0.37 -4.53
N ILE A 88 -4.01 0.79 -3.97
CA ILE A 88 -4.57 0.23 -2.75
C ILE A 88 -5.74 -0.68 -3.13
N GLU A 89 -5.78 -1.91 -2.64
CA GLU A 89 -6.96 -2.78 -2.69
C GLU A 89 -7.58 -2.88 -1.29
N ALA A 90 -8.87 -2.60 -1.17
CA ALA A 90 -9.58 -2.59 0.11
C ALA A 90 -10.98 -3.19 0.00
N ALA A 91 -11.22 -4.25 0.74
CA ALA A 91 -12.54 -4.86 0.85
C ALA A 91 -13.46 -4.06 1.79
N ARG A 92 -14.73 -3.91 1.40
CA ARG A 92 -15.71 -3.14 2.18
C ARG A 92 -16.09 -3.80 3.50
N GLN A 93 -16.05 -5.15 3.55
CA GLN A 93 -16.37 -5.95 4.72
C GLN A 93 -15.13 -6.54 5.40
N ASP A 94 -13.94 -5.98 5.16
CA ASP A 94 -12.75 -6.37 5.88
C ASP A 94 -12.79 -5.87 7.32
N GLU A 95 -12.78 -6.79 8.28
CA GLU A 95 -12.85 -6.46 9.70
C GLU A 95 -11.61 -5.69 10.18
N LEU A 96 -10.48 -5.81 9.50
CA LEU A 96 -9.26 -5.07 9.82
C LEU A 96 -9.39 -3.57 9.55
N ASN A 97 -10.38 -3.14 8.76
CA ASN A 97 -10.66 -1.71 8.60
C ASN A 97 -11.17 -1.05 9.89
N GLY A 98 -11.49 -1.85 10.92
CA GLY A 98 -12.02 -1.37 12.21
C GLY A 98 -13.52 -1.00 12.15
N PRO A 99 -14.07 -0.41 13.22
CA PRO A 99 -15.51 -0.17 13.36
C PRO A 99 -16.07 0.83 12.33
N ARG A 100 -15.26 1.73 11.77
CA ARG A 100 -15.68 2.63 10.71
C ARG A 100 -15.59 2.02 9.30
N GLY A 101 -15.08 0.77 9.19
CA GLY A 101 -14.99 0.03 7.94
C GLY A 101 -14.20 0.78 6.85
N ILE A 102 -14.71 0.72 5.64
CA ILE A 102 -14.05 1.32 4.46
C ILE A 102 -13.80 2.83 4.58
N VAL A 103 -14.55 3.55 5.41
CA VAL A 103 -14.34 5.00 5.62
C VAL A 103 -12.95 5.26 6.20
N ASN A 104 -12.50 4.42 7.14
CA ASN A 104 -11.16 4.50 7.71
C ASN A 104 -10.07 4.36 6.63
N VAL A 105 -10.26 3.46 5.67
CA VAL A 105 -9.33 3.29 4.53
C VAL A 105 -9.33 4.50 3.61
N LEU A 106 -10.51 5.03 3.28
CA LEU A 106 -10.64 6.16 2.35
C LEU A 106 -10.02 7.44 2.91
N GLU A 107 -10.07 7.66 4.22
CA GLU A 107 -9.40 8.79 4.86
C GLU A 107 -7.87 8.69 4.70
N GLN A 108 -7.29 7.53 4.94
CA GLN A 108 -5.85 7.31 4.74
C GLN A 108 -5.44 7.44 3.27
N PHE A 109 -6.29 6.94 2.38
CA PHE A 109 -6.09 7.12 0.94
C PHE A 109 -6.05 8.60 0.53
N GLU A 110 -6.95 9.44 1.06
CA GLU A 110 -6.96 10.87 0.73
C GLU A 110 -5.73 11.61 1.28
N ILE A 111 -5.20 11.22 2.45
CA ILE A 111 -3.92 11.74 2.96
C ILE A 111 -2.81 11.46 1.94
N THR A 112 -2.66 10.19 1.54
CA THR A 112 -1.66 9.79 0.53
C THR A 112 -1.88 10.52 -0.80
N ARG A 113 -3.11 10.55 -1.30
CA ARG A 113 -3.48 11.19 -2.56
C ARG A 113 -3.11 12.67 -2.61
N SER A 114 -3.16 13.35 -1.46
CA SER A 114 -2.76 14.76 -1.38
C SER A 114 -1.30 14.99 -1.79
N ALA A 115 -0.39 14.06 -1.47
CA ALA A 115 1.01 14.11 -1.92
C ALA A 115 1.13 13.95 -3.44
N TYR A 116 0.36 13.05 -4.05
CA TYR A 116 0.34 12.88 -5.51
C TYR A 116 -0.23 14.10 -6.23
N ARG A 117 -1.26 14.76 -5.64
CA ARG A 117 -1.79 16.03 -6.15
C ARG A 117 -0.74 17.14 -6.09
N LEU A 118 -0.04 17.25 -4.96
CA LEU A 118 1.03 18.26 -4.79
C LEU A 118 2.14 18.12 -5.84
N LEU A 119 2.43 16.88 -6.23
CA LEU A 119 3.44 16.55 -7.25
C LEU A 119 2.88 16.55 -8.68
N ASN A 120 1.57 16.82 -8.88
CA ASN A 120 0.88 16.79 -10.18
C ASN A 120 0.98 15.43 -10.90
N VAL A 121 0.86 14.33 -10.16
CA VAL A 121 0.93 12.95 -10.67
C VAL A 121 -0.21 12.09 -10.12
N GLU A 122 -1.40 12.65 -9.97
CA GLU A 122 -2.56 11.98 -9.36
C GLU A 122 -2.99 10.71 -10.12
N GLU A 123 -2.67 10.61 -11.39
CA GLU A 123 -2.90 9.42 -12.21
C GLU A 123 -2.05 8.20 -11.80
N ARG A 124 -1.07 8.41 -10.91
CA ARG A 124 -0.19 7.36 -10.38
C ARG A 124 -0.65 6.79 -9.05
N ILE A 125 -1.79 7.21 -8.55
CA ILE A 125 -2.40 6.60 -7.38
C ILE A 125 -3.83 6.18 -7.68
N ALA A 126 -4.23 4.99 -7.21
CA ALA A 126 -5.60 4.49 -7.34
C ALA A 126 -6.01 3.66 -6.13
N ILE A 127 -7.31 3.54 -5.92
CA ILE A 127 -7.89 2.62 -4.96
C ILE A 127 -8.93 1.73 -5.66
N ASP A 128 -8.82 0.43 -5.44
CA ASP A 128 -9.80 -0.57 -5.83
C ASP A 128 -10.59 -1.01 -4.59
N THR A 129 -11.85 -0.58 -4.49
CA THR A 129 -12.73 -1.00 -3.40
C THR A 129 -13.72 -2.04 -3.89
N PHE A 130 -13.77 -3.19 -3.25
CA PHE A 130 -14.59 -4.32 -3.66
C PHE A 130 -15.45 -4.87 -2.51
N ASP A 131 -16.48 -5.63 -2.86
CA ASP A 131 -17.31 -6.32 -1.90
C ASP A 131 -16.67 -7.65 -1.52
N GLY A 132 -16.37 -7.82 -0.23
CA GLY A 132 -15.69 -8.99 0.30
C GLY A 132 -15.06 -8.72 1.66
N GLY A 133 -14.54 -9.77 2.28
CA GLY A 133 -13.77 -9.70 3.53
C GLY A 133 -12.27 -9.61 3.27
N HIS A 134 -11.47 -10.08 4.22
CA HIS A 134 -10.01 -10.04 4.16
C HIS A 134 -9.43 -11.05 3.16
N ILE A 135 -9.51 -10.73 1.88
CA ILE A 135 -9.06 -11.59 0.77
C ILE A 135 -8.27 -10.78 -0.27
N TRP A 136 -7.46 -11.47 -1.05
CA TRP A 136 -6.86 -10.93 -2.27
C TRP A 136 -7.92 -10.78 -3.37
N HIS A 137 -8.04 -9.58 -3.95
CA HIS A 137 -8.95 -9.32 -5.06
C HIS A 137 -8.26 -9.48 -6.43
N GLY A 138 -7.19 -8.75 -6.65
CA GLY A 138 -6.32 -8.90 -7.82
C GLY A 138 -6.89 -8.45 -9.15
N THR A 139 -8.15 -8.01 -9.22
CA THR A 139 -8.82 -7.70 -10.48
C THR A 139 -8.13 -6.56 -11.25
N VAL A 140 -7.65 -5.55 -10.55
CA VAL A 140 -6.98 -4.38 -11.12
C VAL A 140 -5.46 -4.46 -10.99
N ALA A 141 -4.96 -5.20 -10.00
CA ALA A 141 -3.57 -5.19 -9.59
C ALA A 141 -2.59 -5.61 -10.68
N PHE A 142 -2.90 -6.66 -11.44
CA PHE A 142 -2.00 -7.14 -12.49
C PHE A 142 -1.91 -6.18 -13.67
N ASP A 143 -3.03 -5.56 -14.07
CA ASP A 143 -3.04 -4.55 -15.14
C ASP A 143 -2.31 -3.27 -14.67
N TRP A 144 -2.46 -2.90 -13.39
CA TRP A 144 -1.73 -1.80 -12.77
C TRP A 144 -0.22 -2.03 -12.84
N LEU A 145 0.25 -3.18 -12.36
CA LEU A 145 1.67 -3.56 -12.42
C LEU A 145 2.17 -3.62 -13.87
N ALA A 146 1.41 -4.21 -14.79
CA ALA A 146 1.79 -4.30 -16.19
C ALA A 146 1.94 -2.92 -16.83
N ARG A 147 1.04 -2.00 -16.54
CA ARG A 147 1.09 -0.62 -17.02
C ARG A 147 2.36 0.10 -16.58
N TRP A 148 2.72 -0.02 -15.31
CA TRP A 148 3.77 0.80 -14.71
C TRP A 148 5.16 0.16 -14.69
N LEU A 149 5.25 -1.18 -14.80
CA LEU A 149 6.53 -1.89 -14.84
C LEU A 149 7.03 -2.13 -16.27
N ARG A 150 6.14 -2.26 -17.26
CA ARG A 150 6.57 -2.49 -18.65
C ARG A 150 7.01 -1.22 -19.38
N GLY A 151 6.75 -0.04 -18.80
CA GLY A 151 6.98 1.25 -19.46
C GLY A 151 5.97 1.52 -20.59
N SER A 152 5.54 2.77 -20.70
CA SER A 152 4.92 3.20 -21.98
C SER A 152 6.06 3.33 -22.99
N HIS A 153 6.15 2.38 -23.92
CA HIS A 153 6.97 2.56 -25.11
C HIS A 153 6.34 3.60 -26.02
#